data_4999e3424e4b5c5c76d2986d1d5e7861
#
_entry.id   4999e3424e4b5c5c76d2986d1d5e7861
#
_cell.length_a   1.000
_cell.length_b   1.000
_cell.length_c   1.000
_cell.angle_alpha   90.00
_cell.angle_beta   90.00
_cell.angle_gamma   90.00
#
_symmetry.space_group_name_H-M   'P 1'
#
loop_
_entity.id
_entity.type
_entity.pdbx_description
1 polymer ?
#
loop_
_entity_poly.entity_id
_entity_poly.type
_entity_poly.pdbx_seq_one_letter_code
_entity_poly.pdbx_strand_id
1 'polypeptide(L)'
;MTLTATGWGQDNPACRQIFSSTFMPGATAGGLTWFNEFQRATTSPANAVISLSTFGDIDVRAQPTKVRLPTLVFRSLRDQRIPAATGRDIAATIHAAEFLGLESDGHLLLGREPASRVFVDAVHEFLAWPLQ
;
A
#
# COMPACT_ATOMS: atom_id res chain seq x y z
N MET A 1 -17.92 -2.07 -8.03
CA MET A 1 -18.14 -3.44 -7.52
C MET A 1 -18.25 -4.50 -8.62
N THR A 2 -18.94 -4.23 -9.73
CA THR A 2 -19.11 -5.22 -10.83
C THR A 2 -17.78 -5.68 -11.43
N LEU A 3 -16.83 -4.78 -11.68
CA LEU A 3 -15.54 -5.13 -12.26
C LEU A 3 -14.74 -6.09 -11.37
N THR A 4 -14.78 -5.90 -10.05
CA THR A 4 -14.12 -6.81 -9.10
C THR A 4 -14.80 -8.18 -9.09
N ALA A 5 -16.14 -8.21 -9.04
CA ALA A 5 -16.89 -9.47 -9.00
C ALA A 5 -16.67 -10.32 -10.26
N THR A 6 -16.60 -9.69 -11.44
CA THR A 6 -16.47 -10.39 -12.73
C THR A 6 -15.03 -10.53 -13.22
N GLY A 7 -14.12 -9.68 -12.77
CA GLY A 7 -12.74 -9.63 -13.24
C GLY A 7 -11.71 -10.25 -12.30
N TRP A 8 -12.04 -10.39 -11.01
CA TRP A 8 -11.12 -10.94 -10.03
C TRP A 8 -10.80 -12.40 -10.31
N GLY A 9 -9.52 -12.70 -10.41
CA GLY A 9 -9.07 -14.05 -10.69
C GLY A 9 -9.35 -14.55 -12.12
N GLN A 10 -9.96 -13.74 -12.96
CA GLN A 10 -10.10 -14.01 -14.39
C GLN A 10 -8.92 -13.40 -15.15
N ASP A 11 -8.57 -13.97 -16.29
CA ASP A 11 -7.59 -13.36 -17.20
C ASP A 11 -8.25 -12.22 -18.01
N ASN A 12 -8.81 -11.25 -17.26
CA ASN A 12 -9.46 -10.10 -17.85
C ASN A 12 -8.47 -8.93 -17.96
N PRO A 13 -8.10 -8.50 -19.18
CA PRO A 13 -7.13 -7.44 -19.40
C PRO A 13 -7.52 -6.11 -18.74
N ALA A 14 -8.81 -5.77 -18.73
CA ALA A 14 -9.29 -4.51 -18.13
C ALA A 14 -9.14 -4.52 -16.60
N CYS A 15 -9.47 -5.63 -15.95
CA CYS A 15 -9.28 -5.78 -14.51
C CYS A 15 -7.79 -5.73 -14.13
N ARG A 16 -6.95 -6.44 -14.88
CA ARG A 16 -5.50 -6.44 -14.71
C ARG A 16 -4.93 -5.04 -14.88
N GLN A 17 -5.34 -4.34 -15.93
CA GLN A 17 -4.86 -2.99 -16.21
C GLN A 17 -5.23 -2.01 -15.09
N ILE A 18 -6.46 -2.06 -14.58
CA ILE A 18 -6.92 -1.13 -13.54
C ILE A 18 -6.31 -1.45 -12.19
N PHE A 19 -6.23 -2.72 -11.81
CA PHE A 19 -5.72 -3.10 -10.50
C PHE A 19 -4.19 -3.16 -10.47
N SER A 20 -3.61 -4.07 -11.22
CA SER A 20 -2.19 -4.40 -11.08
C SER A 20 -1.28 -3.24 -11.50
N SER A 21 -1.63 -2.51 -12.54
CA SER A 21 -0.83 -1.37 -13.01
C SER A 21 -0.83 -0.18 -12.05
N THR A 22 -1.90 0.02 -11.28
CA THR A 22 -1.94 1.08 -10.27
C THR A 22 -1.25 0.67 -8.96
N PHE A 23 -1.15 -0.63 -8.68
CA PHE A 23 -0.37 -1.13 -7.54
C PHE A 23 1.14 -1.12 -7.82
N MET A 24 1.51 -1.48 -9.04
CA MET A 24 2.90 -1.67 -9.45
C MET A 24 3.14 -1.08 -10.84
N PRO A 25 3.08 0.25 -11.02
CA PRO A 25 3.21 0.89 -12.34
C PRO A 25 4.57 0.60 -13.00
N GLY A 26 5.63 0.39 -12.21
CA GLY A 26 6.96 0.01 -12.69
C GLY A 26 7.19 -1.49 -12.87
N ALA A 27 6.16 -2.33 -12.75
CA ALA A 27 6.34 -3.77 -12.88
C ALA A 27 6.57 -4.21 -14.34
N THR A 28 7.39 -5.24 -14.51
CA THR A 28 7.52 -5.94 -15.79
C THR A 28 6.25 -6.73 -16.09
N ALA A 29 6.07 -7.17 -17.35
CA ALA A 29 4.96 -8.05 -17.72
C ALA A 29 4.90 -9.33 -16.86
N GLY A 30 6.07 -9.93 -16.57
CA GLY A 30 6.17 -11.08 -15.67
C GLY A 30 5.76 -10.74 -14.22
N GLY A 31 6.11 -9.54 -13.74
CA GLY A 31 5.69 -9.06 -12.41
C GLY A 31 4.18 -8.86 -12.32
N LEU A 32 3.54 -8.33 -13.36
CA LEU A 32 2.08 -8.20 -13.41
C LEU A 32 1.38 -9.56 -13.48
N THR A 33 1.92 -10.50 -14.26
CA THR A 33 1.41 -11.89 -14.32
C THR A 33 1.50 -12.54 -12.94
N TRP A 34 2.66 -12.47 -12.29
CA TRP A 34 2.85 -13.00 -10.94
C TRP A 34 1.85 -12.39 -9.94
N PHE A 35 1.65 -11.08 -9.97
CA PHE A 35 0.71 -10.43 -9.06
C PHE A 35 -0.73 -10.85 -9.30
N ASN A 36 -1.13 -11.04 -10.55
CA ASN A 36 -2.45 -11.59 -10.88
C ASN A 36 -2.63 -13.02 -10.34
N GLU A 37 -1.63 -13.89 -10.49
CA GLU A 37 -1.66 -15.25 -9.93
C GLU A 37 -1.71 -15.22 -8.39
N PHE A 38 -0.92 -14.35 -7.77
CA PHE A 38 -0.95 -14.14 -6.32
C PHE A 38 -2.34 -13.74 -5.83
N GLN A 39 -3.00 -12.80 -6.49
CA GLN A 39 -4.36 -12.39 -6.14
C GLN A 39 -5.35 -13.58 -6.24
N ARG A 40 -5.24 -14.38 -7.29
CA ARG A 40 -6.09 -15.58 -7.49
C ARG A 40 -5.87 -16.64 -6.42
N ALA A 41 -4.62 -16.84 -6.03
CA ALA A 41 -4.25 -17.83 -5.02
C ALA A 41 -4.66 -17.41 -3.60
N THR A 42 -4.73 -16.11 -3.31
CA THR A 42 -4.93 -15.60 -1.96
C THR A 42 -6.40 -15.36 -1.60
N THR A 43 -7.27 -15.08 -2.57
CA THR A 43 -8.68 -14.83 -2.26
C THR A 43 -9.62 -15.15 -3.42
N SER A 44 -10.84 -15.55 -3.09
CA SER A 44 -11.91 -15.77 -4.07
C SER A 44 -12.52 -14.43 -4.54
N PRO A 45 -13.18 -14.42 -5.72
CA PRO A 45 -13.92 -13.23 -6.19
C PRO A 45 -14.95 -12.71 -5.16
N ALA A 46 -15.67 -13.61 -4.50
CA ALA A 46 -16.65 -13.25 -3.48
C ALA A 46 -16.01 -12.55 -2.27
N ASN A 47 -14.90 -13.10 -1.76
CA ASN A 47 -14.16 -12.52 -0.65
C ASN A 47 -13.51 -11.18 -1.03
N ALA A 48 -13.01 -11.03 -2.26
CA ALA A 48 -12.47 -9.76 -2.74
C ALA A 48 -13.54 -8.65 -2.74
N VAL A 49 -14.76 -8.96 -3.18
CA VAL A 49 -15.89 -8.01 -3.15
C VAL A 49 -16.23 -7.62 -1.71
N ILE A 50 -16.34 -8.60 -0.80
CA ILE A 50 -16.61 -8.34 0.63
C ILE A 50 -15.51 -7.46 1.23
N SER A 51 -14.24 -7.80 1.02
CA SER A 51 -13.11 -7.04 1.56
C SER A 51 -13.10 -5.58 1.08
N LEU A 52 -13.26 -5.36 -0.22
CA LEU A 52 -13.29 -4.01 -0.80
C LEU A 52 -14.49 -3.19 -0.34
N SER A 53 -15.64 -3.83 -0.10
CA SER A 53 -16.80 -3.17 0.48
C SER A 53 -16.52 -2.75 1.92
N THR A 54 -16.01 -3.68 2.73
CA THR A 54 -15.67 -3.43 4.13
C THR A 54 -14.62 -2.32 4.28
N PHE A 55 -13.60 -2.29 3.42
CA PHE A 55 -12.59 -1.22 3.44
C PHE A 55 -13.19 0.17 3.23
N GLY A 56 -14.25 0.27 2.42
CA GLY A 56 -14.96 1.53 2.21
C GLY A 56 -15.71 2.04 3.44
N ASP A 57 -16.06 1.15 4.37
CA ASP A 57 -16.80 1.46 5.58
C ASP A 57 -15.92 1.75 6.80
N ILE A 58 -14.61 1.48 6.71
CA ILE A 58 -13.66 1.72 7.79
C ILE A 58 -13.38 3.23 7.92
N ASP A 59 -13.70 3.79 9.07
CA ASP A 59 -13.33 5.16 9.44
C ASP A 59 -12.53 5.17 10.74
N VAL A 60 -11.24 5.44 10.62
CA VAL A 60 -10.29 5.51 11.75
C VAL A 60 -9.71 6.90 11.97
N ARG A 61 -10.29 7.95 11.38
CA ARG A 61 -9.77 9.32 11.43
C ARG A 61 -9.59 9.86 12.86
N ALA A 62 -10.35 9.37 13.81
CA ALA A 62 -10.21 9.76 15.22
C ALA A 62 -9.14 8.95 16.00
N GLN A 63 -8.54 7.92 15.40
CA GLN A 63 -7.60 7.04 16.11
C GLN A 63 -6.16 7.59 16.19
N PRO A 64 -5.62 8.27 15.17
CA PRO A 64 -4.23 8.75 15.20
C PRO A 64 -3.89 9.59 16.43
N THR A 65 -4.82 10.41 16.91
CA THR A 65 -4.63 11.23 18.13
C THR A 65 -4.46 10.42 19.42
N LYS A 66 -4.82 9.13 19.40
CA LYS A 66 -4.71 8.20 20.55
C LYS A 66 -3.41 7.41 20.55
N VAL A 67 -2.66 7.43 19.44
CA VAL A 67 -1.37 6.73 19.34
C VAL A 67 -0.34 7.45 20.22
N ARG A 68 0.34 6.69 21.09
CA ARG A 68 1.34 7.21 22.04
C ARG A 68 2.74 6.65 21.83
N LEU A 69 2.86 5.68 20.93
CA LEU A 69 4.13 5.04 20.62
C LEU A 69 4.87 5.82 19.53
N PRO A 70 6.21 5.81 19.51
CA PRO A 70 6.98 6.25 18.36
C PRO A 70 6.48 5.57 17.10
N THR A 71 6.27 6.35 16.05
CA THR A 71 5.64 5.86 14.83
C THR A 71 6.40 6.37 13.62
N LEU A 72 6.73 5.49 12.69
CA LEU A 72 7.32 5.85 11.41
C LEU A 72 6.30 5.57 10.29
N VAL A 73 5.93 6.62 9.55
CA VAL A 73 4.95 6.56 8.47
C VAL A 73 5.66 6.66 7.14
N PHE A 74 5.51 5.63 6.31
CA PHE A 74 6.05 5.61 4.95
C PHE A 74 4.97 5.81 3.90
N ARG A 75 5.31 6.53 2.83
CA ARG A 75 4.48 6.60 1.62
C ARG A 75 5.34 6.75 0.38
N SER A 76 4.99 6.01 -0.67
CA SER A 76 5.49 6.31 -2.01
C SER A 76 4.96 7.68 -2.45
N LEU A 77 5.85 8.58 -2.87
CA LEU A 77 5.48 9.97 -3.16
C LEU A 77 4.57 10.12 -4.36
N ARG A 78 4.64 9.18 -5.32
CA ARG A 78 3.83 9.18 -6.53
C ARG A 78 2.84 8.02 -6.60
N ASP A 79 2.44 7.49 -5.44
CA ASP A 79 1.40 6.47 -5.33
C ASP A 79 0.08 6.99 -5.92
N GLN A 80 -0.43 6.29 -6.94
CA GLN A 80 -1.67 6.65 -7.63
C GLN A 80 -2.94 6.17 -6.93
N ARG A 81 -2.82 5.28 -5.94
CA ARG A 81 -3.97 4.73 -5.21
C ARG A 81 -4.30 5.51 -3.95
N ILE A 82 -3.28 5.87 -3.17
CA ILE A 82 -3.44 6.65 -1.94
C ILE A 82 -2.41 7.78 -1.97
N PRO A 83 -2.84 9.03 -2.04
CA PRO A 83 -1.94 10.19 -2.10
C PRO A 83 -0.97 10.23 -0.92
N ALA A 84 0.27 10.67 -1.16
CA ALA A 84 1.27 10.84 -0.11
C ALA A 84 0.82 11.83 0.99
N ALA A 85 -0.05 12.79 0.66
CA ALA A 85 -0.65 13.71 1.61
C ALA A 85 -1.36 12.97 2.76
N THR A 86 -2.06 11.87 2.48
CA THR A 86 -2.73 11.05 3.52
C THR A 86 -1.74 10.55 4.58
N GLY A 87 -0.55 10.12 4.18
CA GLY A 87 0.49 9.68 5.12
C GLY A 87 1.06 10.85 5.94
N ARG A 88 1.25 12.02 5.31
CA ARG A 88 1.69 13.24 6.02
C ARG A 88 0.67 13.68 7.05
N ASP A 89 -0.61 13.65 6.72
CA ASP A 89 -1.70 14.02 7.63
C ASP A 89 -1.77 13.06 8.84
N ILE A 90 -1.58 11.77 8.62
CA ILE A 90 -1.49 10.76 9.69
C ILE A 90 -0.30 11.08 10.59
N ALA A 91 0.89 11.27 10.03
CA ALA A 91 2.09 11.59 10.81
C ALA A 91 1.95 12.91 11.57
N ALA A 92 1.36 13.93 10.97
CA ALA A 92 1.11 15.22 11.64
C ALA A 92 0.12 15.11 12.79
N THR A 93 -0.73 14.09 12.81
CA THR A 93 -1.75 13.89 13.85
C THR A 93 -1.24 13.05 15.02
N ILE A 94 -0.26 12.18 14.81
CA ILE A 94 0.34 11.32 15.84
C ILE A 94 1.48 12.09 16.53
N HIS A 95 1.43 12.23 17.84
CA HIS A 95 2.36 13.07 18.60
C HIS A 95 3.85 12.73 18.42
N ALA A 96 4.20 11.46 18.29
CA ALA A 96 5.57 10.98 18.15
C ALA A 96 5.76 10.25 16.80
N ALA A 97 5.27 10.84 15.72
CA ALA A 97 5.42 10.26 14.40
C ALA A 97 6.39 11.04 13.51
N GLU A 98 7.12 10.28 12.72
CA GLU A 98 7.95 10.78 11.63
C GLU A 98 7.36 10.35 10.29
N PHE A 99 7.50 11.18 9.27
CA PHE A 99 7.07 10.88 7.91
C PHE A 99 8.29 10.73 7.01
N LEU A 100 8.38 9.60 6.31
CA LEU A 100 9.37 9.39 5.26
C LEU A 100 8.70 9.11 3.92
N GLY A 101 8.87 10.06 2.98
CA GLY A 101 8.45 9.87 1.59
C GLY A 101 9.47 9.05 0.82
N LEU A 102 9.00 8.00 0.14
CA LEU A 102 9.82 7.13 -0.70
C LEU A 102 9.71 7.55 -2.16
N GLU A 103 10.84 7.68 -2.85
CA GLU A 103 10.91 7.98 -4.28
C GLU A 103 10.47 6.77 -5.11
N SER A 104 9.18 6.47 -5.09
CA SER A 104 8.54 5.39 -5.82
C SER A 104 7.16 5.82 -6.33
N ASP A 105 6.73 5.20 -7.42
CA ASP A 105 5.40 5.34 -8.01
C ASP A 105 4.45 4.22 -7.52
N GLY A 106 5.02 3.15 -6.95
CA GLY A 106 4.28 1.95 -6.57
C GLY A 106 3.48 2.11 -5.29
N HIS A 107 2.26 1.57 -5.28
CA HIS A 107 1.54 1.31 -4.03
C HIS A 107 2.20 0.17 -3.26
N LEU A 108 2.69 -0.85 -3.98
CA LEU A 108 3.58 -1.88 -3.48
C LEU A 108 5.02 -1.51 -3.84
N LEU A 109 5.88 -1.49 -2.84
CA LEU A 109 7.30 -1.23 -3.02
C LEU A 109 7.97 -2.51 -3.55
N LEU A 110 8.54 -2.42 -4.76
CA LEU A 110 9.23 -3.56 -5.38
C LEU A 110 10.66 -3.63 -4.87
N GLY A 111 11.10 -4.80 -4.39
CA GLY A 111 12.41 -4.98 -3.75
C GLY A 111 13.63 -4.61 -4.61
N ARG A 112 13.45 -4.46 -5.93
CA ARG A 112 14.49 -3.99 -6.88
C ARG A 112 14.59 -2.47 -7.01
N GLU A 113 13.64 -1.73 -6.44
CA GLU A 113 13.65 -0.27 -6.48
C GLU A 113 14.67 0.31 -5.48
N PRO A 114 15.38 1.41 -5.80
CA PRO A 114 16.23 2.09 -4.84
C PRO A 114 15.49 2.48 -3.56
N ALA A 115 14.22 2.85 -3.66
CA ALA A 115 13.36 3.20 -2.54
C ALA A 115 13.18 2.05 -1.53
N SER A 116 13.29 0.78 -1.96
CA SER A 116 13.24 -0.39 -1.07
C SER A 116 14.43 -0.41 -0.11
N ARG A 117 15.62 0.00 -0.56
CA ARG A 117 16.78 0.11 0.30
C ARG A 117 16.59 1.21 1.35
N VAL A 118 16.11 2.38 0.92
CA VAL A 118 15.80 3.50 1.81
C VAL A 118 14.79 3.08 2.88
N PHE A 119 13.74 2.34 2.48
CA PHE A 119 12.76 1.81 3.42
C PHE A 119 13.39 0.88 4.46
N VAL A 120 14.20 -0.09 4.03
CA VAL A 120 14.82 -1.07 4.94
C VAL A 120 15.80 -0.38 5.90
N ASP A 121 16.64 0.51 5.38
CA ASP A 121 17.62 1.22 6.18
C ASP A 121 16.94 2.12 7.23
N ALA A 122 15.87 2.84 6.86
CA ALA A 122 15.09 3.67 7.79
C ALA A 122 14.36 2.83 8.87
N VAL A 123 13.85 1.65 8.52
CA VAL A 123 13.26 0.72 9.51
C VAL A 123 14.32 0.26 10.50
N HIS A 124 15.52 -0.11 10.04
CA HIS A 124 16.62 -0.51 10.92
C HIS A 124 17.04 0.62 11.86
N GLU A 125 17.17 1.83 11.34
CA GLU A 125 17.51 3.01 12.14
C GLU A 125 16.44 3.29 13.19
N PHE A 126 15.16 3.28 12.80
CA PHE A 126 14.04 3.50 13.70
C PHE A 126 13.97 2.46 14.83
N LEU A 127 14.20 1.19 14.51
CA LEU A 127 14.18 0.11 15.51
C LEU A 127 15.43 0.06 16.40
N ALA A 128 16.56 0.63 15.94
CA ALA A 128 17.77 0.76 16.73
C ALA A 128 17.73 1.97 17.69
N TRP A 129 16.73 2.86 17.56
CA TRP A 129 16.55 4.03 18.42
C TRP A 129 16.27 3.55 19.86
N PRO A 130 17.07 3.97 20.86
CA PRO A 130 16.82 3.60 22.24
C PRO A 130 15.47 4.19 22.70
N LEU A 131 14.55 3.34 23.11
CA LEU A 131 13.32 3.75 23.77
C LEU A 131 13.73 4.44 25.07
N GLN A 132 13.55 5.74 25.15
CA GLN A 132 13.75 6.54 26.36
C GLN A 132 12.51 6.50 27.23
#